data_212c65ba19b8510ab014c1914c12312d
#
_entry.id   212c65ba19b8510ab014c1914c12312d
#
_cell.length_a   1.000
_cell.length_b   1.000
_cell.length_c   1.000
_cell.angle_alpha   90.00
_cell.angle_beta   90.00
_cell.angle_gamma   90.00
#
_symmetry.space_group_name_H-M   'P 1'
#
loop_
_entity.id
_entity.type
_entity.pdbx_description
1 polymer ?
#
loop_
_entity_poly.entity_id
_entity_poly.type
_entity_poly.pdbx_seq_one_letter_code
_entity_poly.pdbx_strand_id
1 'polypeptide(L)'
;MIRRLIFALFAWSAALPAAAQTAPTPAPNPRVALETSAGRIVVEVYLDKAPITAKNFLRYVDQKRLDGIVFYRTVKVADHFGFVQFGVQNAPTKMLPPIKHEPTSETGVKHLDGTLSVPRLAPGTARGEFTIMLGDQPSFDADPSKPGDNLGYAAFARVAEGMEVLLKIFDAPTSPTKTLQGSFKGEVPEAPVKIVTARRLAPSD
;
A
#
# COMPACT_ATOMS: atom_id res chain seq x y z
N MET A 1 -6.72 -26.72 -86.70
CA MET A 1 -7.55 -26.14 -85.63
C MET A 1 -7.16 -26.83 -84.31
N ILE A 2 -6.35 -26.19 -83.44
CA ILE A 2 -5.84 -26.76 -82.21
C ILE A 2 -6.54 -26.03 -81.04
N ARG A 3 -7.43 -26.70 -80.34
CA ARG A 3 -8.09 -26.18 -79.11
C ARG A 3 -7.15 -26.35 -77.91
N ARG A 4 -6.70 -25.24 -77.34
CA ARG A 4 -5.97 -25.22 -76.08
C ARG A 4 -6.97 -25.24 -74.91
N LEU A 5 -6.94 -26.31 -74.11
CA LEU A 5 -7.60 -26.37 -72.81
C LEU A 5 -6.69 -25.64 -71.79
N ILE A 6 -7.27 -24.64 -71.12
CA ILE A 6 -6.67 -23.96 -69.97
C ILE A 6 -7.24 -24.61 -68.71
N PHE A 7 -6.40 -25.33 -67.94
CA PHE A 7 -6.74 -25.82 -66.60
C PHE A 7 -6.50 -24.68 -65.58
N ALA A 8 -7.56 -24.20 -64.99
CA ALA A 8 -7.49 -23.27 -63.87
C ALA A 8 -7.31 -24.06 -62.56
N LEU A 9 -6.14 -23.96 -61.93
CA LEU A 9 -5.87 -24.48 -60.58
C LEU A 9 -6.47 -23.52 -59.55
N PHE A 10 -7.54 -23.94 -58.88
CA PHE A 10 -8.07 -23.27 -57.69
C PHE A 10 -7.22 -23.69 -56.49
N ALA A 11 -6.37 -22.78 -55.96
CA ALA A 11 -5.67 -22.96 -54.70
C ALA A 11 -6.61 -22.61 -53.55
N TRP A 12 -7.04 -23.64 -52.82
CA TRP A 12 -7.85 -23.49 -51.59
C TRP A 12 -6.92 -23.17 -50.44
N SER A 13 -6.83 -21.92 -50.04
CA SER A 13 -6.12 -21.51 -48.84
C SER A 13 -6.94 -21.83 -47.59
N ALA A 14 -6.60 -22.90 -46.88
CA ALA A 14 -7.16 -23.19 -45.57
C ALA A 14 -6.62 -22.20 -44.54
N ALA A 15 -7.43 -21.24 -44.14
CA ALA A 15 -7.10 -20.33 -43.00
C ALA A 15 -7.20 -21.13 -41.69
N LEU A 16 -6.07 -21.36 -41.05
CA LEU A 16 -6.01 -21.93 -39.69
C LEU A 16 -6.62 -20.92 -38.72
N PRO A 17 -7.53 -21.32 -37.81
CA PRO A 17 -8.00 -20.41 -36.77
C PRO A 17 -6.83 -20.02 -35.85
N ALA A 18 -6.55 -18.72 -35.71
CA ALA A 18 -5.64 -18.22 -34.72
C ALA A 18 -6.18 -18.54 -33.32
N ALA A 19 -5.47 -19.40 -32.60
CA ALA A 19 -5.79 -19.65 -31.20
C ALA A 19 -5.65 -18.32 -30.41
N ALA A 20 -6.77 -17.83 -29.90
CA ALA A 20 -6.77 -16.68 -29.02
C ALA A 20 -5.95 -17.03 -27.76
N GLN A 21 -4.74 -16.46 -27.64
CA GLN A 21 -3.96 -16.55 -26.42
C GLN A 21 -4.71 -15.78 -25.33
N THR A 22 -5.30 -16.49 -24.38
CA THR A 22 -5.83 -15.89 -23.15
C THR A 22 -4.68 -15.20 -22.42
N ALA A 23 -4.80 -13.88 -22.23
CA ALA A 23 -3.83 -13.14 -21.43
C ALA A 23 -3.71 -13.80 -20.05
N PRO A 24 -2.49 -13.94 -19.49
CA PRO A 24 -2.32 -14.53 -18.17
C PRO A 24 -3.10 -13.73 -17.13
N THR A 25 -3.88 -14.40 -16.30
CA THR A 25 -4.56 -13.79 -15.16
C THR A 25 -3.50 -13.13 -14.26
N PRO A 26 -3.66 -11.86 -13.87
CA PRO A 26 -2.73 -11.21 -12.98
C PRO A 26 -2.56 -12.02 -11.69
N ALA A 27 -1.33 -12.19 -11.23
CA ALA A 27 -1.08 -12.84 -9.96
C ALA A 27 -1.78 -12.10 -8.82
N PRO A 28 -2.36 -12.80 -7.83
CA PRO A 28 -3.04 -12.15 -6.72
C PRO A 28 -2.08 -11.24 -5.95
N ASN A 29 -2.60 -10.13 -5.43
CA ASN A 29 -1.84 -9.20 -4.64
C ASN A 29 -1.25 -9.89 -3.39
N PRO A 30 0.02 -9.64 -3.04
CA PRO A 30 0.60 -10.18 -1.82
C PRO A 30 -0.17 -9.73 -0.58
N ARG A 31 -0.38 -10.66 0.35
CA ARG A 31 -0.97 -10.38 1.66
C ARG A 31 0.11 -10.47 2.74
N VAL A 32 0.04 -9.57 3.72
CA VAL A 32 0.97 -9.50 4.85
C VAL A 32 0.19 -9.51 6.15
N ALA A 33 0.52 -10.44 7.05
CA ALA A 33 0.03 -10.43 8.42
C ALA A 33 0.95 -9.58 9.29
N LEU A 34 0.37 -8.60 9.99
CA LEU A 34 0.96 -7.85 11.09
C LEU A 34 0.44 -8.47 12.39
N GLU A 35 1.24 -9.32 13.03
CA GLU A 35 0.92 -9.84 14.36
C GLU A 35 1.24 -8.75 15.37
N THR A 36 0.22 -8.21 16.01
CA THR A 36 0.40 -7.12 16.98
C THR A 36 0.10 -7.58 18.40
N SER A 37 0.52 -6.80 19.38
CA SER A 37 0.15 -7.05 20.78
C SER A 37 -1.36 -6.85 21.08
N ALA A 38 -2.12 -6.29 20.12
CA ALA A 38 -3.57 -6.08 20.23
C ALA A 38 -4.39 -7.06 19.37
N GLY A 39 -3.74 -7.89 18.54
CA GLY A 39 -4.36 -8.83 17.61
C GLY A 39 -3.70 -8.78 16.22
N ARG A 40 -4.22 -9.59 15.30
CA ARG A 40 -3.73 -9.68 13.92
C ARG A 40 -4.43 -8.66 13.02
N ILE A 41 -3.64 -8.00 12.18
CA ILE A 41 -4.13 -7.20 11.04
C ILE A 41 -3.52 -7.83 9.76
N VAL A 42 -4.34 -8.06 8.74
CA VAL A 42 -3.87 -8.52 7.43
C VAL A 42 -4.05 -7.39 6.43
N VAL A 43 -2.99 -7.09 5.68
CA VAL A 43 -3.01 -6.08 4.62
C VAL A 43 -2.80 -6.73 3.25
N GLU A 44 -3.57 -6.27 2.26
CA GLU A 44 -3.39 -6.60 0.85
C GLU A 44 -2.57 -5.50 0.18
N VAL A 45 -1.49 -5.87 -0.49
CA VAL A 45 -0.49 -4.93 -1.02
C VAL A 45 -0.62 -4.84 -2.54
N TYR A 46 -0.96 -3.68 -3.07
CA TYR A 46 -1.22 -3.43 -4.50
C TYR A 46 0.07 -3.33 -5.32
N LEU A 47 0.70 -4.48 -5.56
CA LEU A 47 1.97 -4.57 -6.26
C LEU A 47 1.86 -4.19 -7.74
N ASP A 48 0.70 -4.37 -8.33
CA ASP A 48 0.36 -4.01 -9.70
C ASP A 48 0.13 -2.51 -9.90
N LYS A 49 -0.47 -1.84 -8.89
CA LYS A 49 -0.86 -0.42 -8.98
C LYS A 49 0.23 0.54 -8.49
N ALA A 50 0.87 0.22 -7.38
CA ALA A 50 1.90 1.06 -6.75
C ALA A 50 3.20 0.27 -6.54
N PRO A 51 3.87 -0.20 -7.62
CA PRO A 51 4.96 -1.16 -7.54
C PRO A 51 6.18 -0.70 -6.75
N ILE A 52 6.52 0.58 -6.76
CA ILE A 52 7.69 1.13 -6.04
C ILE A 52 7.41 1.13 -4.54
N THR A 53 6.26 1.68 -4.15
CA THR A 53 5.84 1.82 -2.75
C THR A 53 5.53 0.45 -2.14
N ALA A 54 4.80 -0.41 -2.86
CA ALA A 54 4.50 -1.78 -2.47
C ALA A 54 5.78 -2.60 -2.25
N LYS A 55 6.73 -2.59 -3.20
CA LYS A 55 8.02 -3.28 -3.07
C LYS A 55 8.82 -2.75 -1.88
N ASN A 56 8.80 -1.45 -1.62
CA ASN A 56 9.46 -0.89 -0.46
C ASN A 56 8.88 -1.48 0.84
N PHE A 57 7.56 -1.44 1.02
CA PHE A 57 6.91 -2.05 2.20
C PHE A 57 7.26 -3.53 2.34
N LEU A 58 7.16 -4.30 1.26
CA LEU A 58 7.49 -5.73 1.25
C LEU A 58 8.95 -5.99 1.62
N ARG A 59 9.91 -5.12 1.23
CA ARG A 59 11.31 -5.22 1.67
C ARG A 59 11.46 -5.05 3.19
N TYR A 60 10.70 -4.14 3.81
CA TYR A 60 10.68 -4.00 5.28
C TYR A 60 10.14 -5.27 5.95
N VAL A 61 9.11 -5.88 5.38
CA VAL A 61 8.54 -7.16 5.85
C VAL A 61 9.55 -8.30 5.70
N ASP A 62 10.07 -8.52 4.49
CA ASP A 62 10.96 -9.63 4.15
C ASP A 62 12.27 -9.59 4.97
N GLN A 63 12.79 -8.39 5.20
CA GLN A 63 13.98 -8.15 6.02
C GLN A 63 13.67 -8.04 7.53
N LYS A 64 12.43 -8.35 7.95
CA LYS A 64 11.98 -8.31 9.36
C LYS A 64 12.22 -6.95 10.03
N ARG A 65 12.25 -5.86 9.26
CA ARG A 65 12.55 -4.52 9.79
C ARG A 65 11.38 -3.92 10.57
N LEU A 66 10.16 -4.45 10.37
CA LEU A 66 8.96 -4.05 11.11
C LEU A 66 8.79 -4.84 12.43
N ASP A 67 9.57 -5.89 12.67
CA ASP A 67 9.50 -6.64 13.91
C ASP A 67 9.93 -5.75 15.09
N GLY A 68 9.08 -5.70 16.12
CA GLY A 68 9.29 -4.90 17.31
C GLY A 68 8.98 -3.40 17.17
N ILE A 69 8.55 -2.93 16.00
CA ILE A 69 8.11 -1.54 15.78
C ILE A 69 6.77 -1.32 16.45
N VAL A 70 6.48 -0.07 16.82
CA VAL A 70 5.23 0.30 17.47
C VAL A 70 4.39 1.25 16.61
N PHE A 71 3.08 1.24 16.84
CA PHE A 71 2.21 2.33 16.44
C PHE A 71 2.48 3.50 17.38
N TYR A 72 3.22 4.48 16.92
CA TYR A 72 3.77 5.55 17.75
C TYR A 72 2.95 6.84 17.71
N ARG A 73 2.03 6.96 16.75
CA ARG A 73 1.22 8.16 16.56
C ARG A 73 -0.20 7.80 16.16
N THR A 74 -1.17 8.47 16.75
CA THR A 74 -2.60 8.38 16.41
C THR A 74 -3.15 9.79 16.26
N VAL A 75 -3.67 10.11 15.08
CA VAL A 75 -4.33 11.39 14.81
C VAL A 75 -5.82 11.15 14.76
N LYS A 76 -6.52 11.66 15.77
CA LYS A 76 -7.99 11.58 15.89
C LYS A 76 -8.59 12.91 15.49
N VAL A 77 -9.32 12.96 14.38
CA VAL A 77 -10.04 14.15 13.93
C VAL A 77 -11.50 14.09 14.39
N ALA A 78 -12.11 12.90 14.30
CA ALA A 78 -13.45 12.58 14.81
C ALA A 78 -13.53 11.08 15.11
N ASP A 79 -14.69 10.61 15.56
CA ASP A 79 -14.95 9.17 15.74
C ASP A 79 -14.70 8.44 14.43
N HIS A 80 -13.86 7.40 14.47
CA HIS A 80 -13.46 6.59 13.31
C HIS A 80 -12.95 7.41 12.12
N PHE A 81 -12.39 8.59 12.38
CA PHE A 81 -11.86 9.47 11.34
C PHE A 81 -10.50 10.04 11.73
N GLY A 82 -9.47 9.66 10.99
CA GLY A 82 -8.08 10.02 11.23
C GLY A 82 -7.11 8.98 10.71
N PHE A 83 -6.00 8.75 11.39
CA PHE A 83 -5.06 7.70 11.00
C PHE A 83 -4.19 7.25 12.18
N VAL A 84 -3.63 6.06 12.07
CA VAL A 84 -2.54 5.59 12.92
C VAL A 84 -1.25 5.55 12.11
N GLN A 85 -0.11 5.74 12.78
CA GLN A 85 1.20 5.74 12.13
C GLN A 85 2.17 4.82 12.86
N PHE A 86 2.93 4.05 12.07
CA PHE A 86 3.99 3.16 12.54
C PHE A 86 5.18 3.21 11.58
N GLY A 87 6.35 2.78 12.04
CA GLY A 87 7.52 2.73 11.18
C GLY A 87 8.83 2.75 11.96
N VAL A 88 9.93 2.96 11.24
CA VAL A 88 11.28 2.76 11.74
C VAL A 88 11.97 4.05 12.21
N GLN A 89 11.24 5.18 12.34
CA GLN A 89 11.84 6.48 12.72
C GLN A 89 12.66 6.41 14.03
N ASN A 90 12.25 5.57 14.98
CA ASN A 90 12.94 5.35 16.24
C ASN A 90 14.00 4.24 16.16
N ALA A 91 14.24 3.67 14.98
CA ALA A 91 15.20 2.62 14.72
C ALA A 91 16.00 2.92 13.44
N PRO A 92 16.91 3.91 13.46
CA PRO A 92 17.62 4.35 12.25
C PRO A 92 18.36 3.23 11.50
N THR A 93 18.86 2.23 12.21
CA THR A 93 19.55 1.06 11.63
C THR A 93 18.62 0.16 10.80
N LYS A 94 17.31 0.27 11.00
CA LYS A 94 16.31 -0.45 10.24
C LYS A 94 15.85 0.32 8.98
N MET A 95 16.25 1.58 8.82
CA MET A 95 15.80 2.45 7.73
C MET A 95 16.45 2.07 6.40
N LEU A 96 15.64 1.96 5.35
CA LEU A 96 16.09 1.76 3.97
C LEU A 96 16.22 3.11 3.25
N PRO A 97 16.94 3.17 2.11
CA PRO A 97 17.00 4.38 1.28
C PRO A 97 15.61 4.90 0.88
N PRO A 98 15.48 6.20 0.59
CA PRO A 98 14.22 6.78 0.14
C PRO A 98 13.82 6.24 -1.24
N ILE A 99 12.52 6.32 -1.54
CA ILE A 99 11.94 5.82 -2.78
C ILE A 99 11.32 6.95 -3.60
N LYS A 100 11.25 6.74 -4.93
CA LYS A 100 10.47 7.61 -5.82
C LYS A 100 9.01 7.64 -5.37
N HIS A 101 8.39 8.82 -5.44
CA HIS A 101 6.99 9.01 -5.13
C HIS A 101 6.09 8.44 -6.24
N GLU A 102 4.99 7.80 -5.84
CA GLU A 102 3.93 7.31 -6.72
C GLU A 102 2.61 7.98 -6.30
N PRO A 103 2.23 9.11 -6.89
CA PRO A 103 1.03 9.83 -6.51
C PRO A 103 -0.25 9.05 -6.87
N THR A 104 -1.32 9.28 -6.13
CA THR A 104 -2.61 8.62 -6.36
C THR A 104 -3.23 8.95 -7.72
N SER A 105 -2.83 10.04 -8.36
CA SER A 105 -3.20 10.38 -9.74
C SER A 105 -2.59 9.43 -10.79
N GLU A 106 -1.45 8.80 -10.50
CA GLU A 106 -0.80 7.82 -11.37
C GLU A 106 -1.26 6.40 -11.03
N THR A 107 -1.36 6.07 -9.74
CA THR A 107 -1.65 4.70 -9.29
C THR A 107 -3.15 4.38 -9.27
N GLY A 108 -4.01 5.39 -9.17
CA GLY A 108 -5.45 5.24 -8.97
C GLY A 108 -5.85 4.71 -7.57
N VAL A 109 -4.88 4.45 -6.68
CA VAL A 109 -5.15 4.00 -5.31
C VAL A 109 -5.50 5.21 -4.45
N LYS A 110 -6.72 5.24 -3.90
CA LYS A 110 -7.24 6.35 -3.10
C LYS A 110 -7.09 6.10 -1.61
N HIS A 111 -7.07 7.19 -0.82
CA HIS A 111 -7.04 7.15 0.63
C HIS A 111 -8.45 6.91 1.20
N LEU A 112 -8.95 5.69 1.01
CA LEU A 112 -10.21 5.22 1.60
C LEU A 112 -9.97 4.62 2.98
N ASP A 113 -11.05 4.30 3.70
CA ASP A 113 -10.97 3.60 4.98
C ASP A 113 -10.12 2.32 4.89
N GLY A 114 -9.20 2.13 5.85
CA GLY A 114 -8.25 1.02 5.87
C GLY A 114 -7.08 1.13 4.88
N THR A 115 -6.97 2.18 4.08
CA THR A 115 -5.84 2.35 3.13
C THR A 115 -4.53 2.57 3.86
N LEU A 116 -3.47 1.86 3.41
CA LEU A 116 -2.09 2.13 3.83
C LEU A 116 -1.42 3.11 2.88
N SER A 117 -0.69 4.05 3.46
CA SER A 117 0.02 5.11 2.75
C SER A 117 1.40 5.36 3.34
N VAL A 118 2.28 5.98 2.56
CA VAL A 118 3.64 6.35 3.00
C VAL A 118 3.72 7.86 3.17
N PRO A 119 3.90 8.36 4.41
CA PRO A 119 4.14 9.78 4.65
C PRO A 119 5.49 10.20 4.09
N ARG A 120 5.60 11.46 3.69
CA ARG A 120 6.80 12.08 3.14
C ARG A 120 6.91 13.55 3.53
N LEU A 121 8.09 14.11 3.41
CA LEU A 121 8.32 15.54 3.40
C LEU A 121 8.21 16.04 1.94
N ALA A 122 9.30 16.16 1.21
CA ALA A 122 9.29 16.43 -0.22
C ALA A 122 9.04 15.13 -1.03
N PRO A 123 8.59 15.19 -2.30
CA PRO A 123 8.54 14.04 -3.19
C PRO A 123 9.88 13.32 -3.25
N GLY A 124 9.86 11.97 -3.18
CA GLY A 124 11.07 11.16 -3.19
C GLY A 124 11.79 11.03 -1.84
N THR A 125 11.22 11.50 -0.73
CA THR A 125 11.81 11.35 0.62
C THR A 125 11.18 10.24 1.45
N ALA A 126 10.12 9.59 0.97
CA ALA A 126 9.44 8.50 1.66
C ALA A 126 10.39 7.31 1.91
N ARG A 127 10.30 6.69 3.08
CA ARG A 127 11.17 5.57 3.49
C ARG A 127 10.40 4.45 4.16
N GLY A 128 10.47 4.33 5.48
CA GLY A 128 9.94 3.24 6.30
C GLY A 128 8.90 3.66 7.33
N GLU A 129 8.20 4.74 7.05
CA GLU A 129 7.05 5.20 7.80
C GLU A 129 5.78 4.85 7.06
N PHE A 130 4.75 4.41 7.76
CA PHE A 130 3.50 3.96 7.19
C PHE A 130 2.34 4.50 8.02
N THR A 131 1.27 4.90 7.34
CA THR A 131 -0.01 5.28 7.93
C THR A 131 -1.10 4.33 7.51
N ILE A 132 -2.10 4.11 8.37
CA ILE A 132 -3.35 3.42 8.02
C ILE A 132 -4.49 4.38 8.29
N MET A 133 -5.31 4.61 7.28
CA MET A 133 -6.44 5.53 7.34
C MET A 133 -7.62 4.92 8.09
N LEU A 134 -8.29 5.74 8.87
CA LEU A 134 -9.60 5.50 9.45
C LEU A 134 -10.56 6.51 8.81
N GLY A 135 -11.55 6.01 8.08
CA GLY A 135 -12.43 6.81 7.22
C GLY A 135 -11.74 7.28 5.93
N ASP A 136 -12.55 7.73 4.98
CA ASP A 136 -12.09 8.20 3.68
C ASP A 136 -11.43 9.58 3.79
N GLN A 137 -10.19 9.71 3.32
CA GLN A 137 -9.40 10.93 3.46
C GLN A 137 -8.89 11.45 2.10
N PRO A 138 -9.77 11.98 1.25
CA PRO A 138 -9.41 12.45 -0.10
C PRO A 138 -8.42 13.63 -0.07
N SER A 139 -8.26 14.32 1.06
CA SER A 139 -7.26 15.38 1.22
C SER A 139 -5.81 14.90 1.13
N PHE A 140 -5.57 13.60 1.28
CA PHE A 140 -4.26 12.98 1.13
C PHE A 140 -3.99 12.51 -0.30
N ASP A 141 -5.01 12.49 -1.15
CA ASP A 141 -4.83 12.18 -2.57
C ASP A 141 -4.13 13.33 -3.32
N ALA A 142 -3.48 12.98 -4.42
CA ALA A 142 -2.97 13.96 -5.36
C ALA A 142 -4.12 14.79 -5.96
N ASP A 143 -3.95 16.10 -5.99
CA ASP A 143 -4.91 17.03 -6.55
C ASP A 143 -4.20 18.06 -7.45
N PRO A 144 -4.08 17.76 -8.76
CA PRO A 144 -3.41 18.66 -9.71
C PRO A 144 -4.00 20.07 -9.82
N SER A 145 -5.23 20.28 -9.33
CA SER A 145 -5.89 21.60 -9.34
C SER A 145 -5.38 22.54 -8.23
N LYS A 146 -4.69 21.99 -7.20
CA LYS A 146 -4.18 22.78 -6.08
C LYS A 146 -2.77 23.29 -6.36
N PRO A 147 -2.40 24.47 -5.81
CA PRO A 147 -1.04 24.99 -5.90
C PRO A 147 -0.07 24.18 -5.05
N GLY A 148 1.22 24.32 -5.32
CA GLY A 148 2.30 23.72 -4.57
C GLY A 148 2.65 22.32 -5.07
N ASP A 149 3.07 21.46 -4.14
CA ASP A 149 3.50 20.09 -4.42
C ASP A 149 2.34 19.23 -4.97
N ASN A 150 1.12 19.42 -4.50
CA ASN A 150 -0.13 18.81 -4.93
C ASN A 150 -0.14 17.30 -5.28
N LEU A 151 0.96 16.59 -5.02
CA LEU A 151 1.13 15.16 -5.35
C LEU A 151 0.56 14.21 -4.29
N GLY A 152 0.10 14.74 -3.15
CA GLY A 152 -0.44 13.94 -2.06
C GLY A 152 0.57 12.93 -1.49
N TYR A 153 0.06 11.84 -0.92
CA TYR A 153 0.86 10.71 -0.40
C TYR A 153 0.68 9.48 -1.28
N ALA A 154 1.62 8.53 -1.17
CA ALA A 154 1.58 7.31 -1.95
C ALA A 154 0.79 6.22 -1.23
N ALA A 155 -0.45 5.97 -1.67
CA ALA A 155 -1.29 4.87 -1.22
C ALA A 155 -0.92 3.58 -1.98
N PHE A 156 -0.81 2.43 -1.26
CA PHE A 156 -0.24 1.21 -1.86
C PHE A 156 -0.84 -0.10 -1.35
N ALA A 157 -1.68 -0.08 -0.32
CA ALA A 157 -2.25 -1.28 0.29
C ALA A 157 -3.55 -0.94 1.02
N ARG A 158 -4.27 -1.96 1.45
CA ARG A 158 -5.45 -1.81 2.34
C ARG A 158 -5.47 -2.88 3.42
N VAL A 159 -6.14 -2.60 4.52
CA VAL A 159 -6.52 -3.61 5.52
C VAL A 159 -7.55 -4.54 4.88
N ALA A 160 -7.24 -5.84 4.87
CA ALA A 160 -8.11 -6.89 4.37
C ALA A 160 -8.83 -7.63 5.53
N GLU A 161 -8.17 -7.71 6.69
CA GLU A 161 -8.72 -8.33 7.91
C GLU A 161 -8.17 -7.61 9.14
N GLY A 162 -8.92 -7.62 10.26
CA GLY A 162 -8.46 -7.05 11.53
C GLY A 162 -8.75 -5.55 11.68
N MET A 163 -9.77 -5.02 11.00
CA MET A 163 -10.19 -3.63 11.17
C MET A 163 -10.59 -3.33 12.61
N GLU A 164 -11.19 -4.30 13.32
CA GLU A 164 -11.53 -4.18 14.73
C GLU A 164 -10.29 -4.05 15.64
N VAL A 165 -9.16 -4.64 15.23
CA VAL A 165 -7.87 -4.46 15.92
C VAL A 165 -7.30 -3.07 15.63
N LEU A 166 -7.42 -2.61 14.39
CA LEU A 166 -7.01 -1.27 14.00
C LEU A 166 -7.80 -0.20 14.77
N LEU A 167 -9.12 -0.37 14.92
CA LEU A 167 -9.98 0.51 15.72
C LEU A 167 -9.56 0.53 17.18
N LYS A 168 -9.23 -0.61 17.79
CA LYS A 168 -8.69 -0.65 19.17
C LYS A 168 -7.39 0.14 19.30
N ILE A 169 -6.51 0.10 18.29
CA ILE A 169 -5.27 0.88 18.27
C ILE A 169 -5.60 2.37 18.16
N PHE A 170 -6.52 2.72 17.27
CA PHE A 170 -6.93 4.10 17.05
C PHE A 170 -7.61 4.71 18.28
N ASP A 171 -8.51 3.98 18.93
CA ASP A 171 -9.30 4.46 20.08
C ASP A 171 -8.49 4.51 21.39
N ALA A 172 -7.31 3.84 21.41
CA ALA A 172 -6.46 3.83 22.60
C ALA A 172 -6.12 5.27 23.08
N PRO A 173 -6.00 5.49 24.41
CA PRO A 173 -5.66 6.80 24.95
C PRO A 173 -4.34 7.33 24.42
N THR A 174 -4.33 8.62 24.10
CA THR A 174 -3.10 9.37 23.75
C THR A 174 -2.70 10.29 24.88
N SER A 175 -1.40 10.44 25.08
CA SER A 175 -0.85 11.28 26.16
C SER A 175 -1.00 12.77 25.83
N PRO A 176 -1.54 13.57 26.75
CA PRO A 176 -1.66 15.01 26.57
C PRO A 176 -0.30 15.73 26.67
N THR A 177 0.74 15.06 27.14
CA THR A 177 2.05 15.69 27.42
C THR A 177 3.21 15.09 26.62
N LYS A 178 3.16 13.79 26.28
CA LYS A 178 4.22 13.15 25.49
C LYS A 178 4.30 13.77 24.10
N THR A 179 5.51 13.85 23.58
CA THR A 179 5.82 14.33 22.22
C THR A 179 6.77 13.34 21.53
N LEU A 180 6.83 13.41 20.21
CA LEU A 180 7.87 12.77 19.40
C LEU A 180 8.80 13.87 18.91
N GLN A 181 10.04 13.87 19.41
CA GLN A 181 11.06 14.90 19.05
C GLN A 181 10.54 16.35 19.18
N GLY A 182 9.75 16.61 20.23
CA GLY A 182 9.14 17.92 20.49
C GLY A 182 7.87 18.23 19.72
N SER A 183 7.40 17.30 18.85
CA SER A 183 6.21 17.45 18.02
C SER A 183 5.12 16.44 18.39
N PHE A 184 3.91 16.57 17.79
CA PHE A 184 2.79 15.62 17.91
C PHE A 184 2.24 15.45 19.34
N LYS A 185 2.25 16.53 20.13
CA LYS A 185 1.61 16.55 21.46
C LYS A 185 0.13 16.17 21.34
N GLY A 186 -0.34 15.24 22.19
CA GLY A 186 -1.72 14.75 22.14
C GLY A 186 -1.96 13.61 21.13
N GLU A 187 -0.95 13.26 20.34
CA GLU A 187 -1.06 12.22 19.30
C GLU A 187 -0.21 10.96 19.61
N VAL A 188 0.53 10.98 20.72
CA VAL A 188 1.38 9.86 21.13
C VAL A 188 0.60 8.92 22.02
N PRO A 189 0.40 7.62 21.67
CA PRO A 189 -0.29 6.67 22.51
C PRO A 189 0.34 6.54 23.89
N GLU A 190 -0.48 6.44 24.95
CA GLU A 190 0.00 6.19 26.31
C GLU A 190 0.70 4.84 26.42
N ALA A 191 0.11 3.81 25.80
CA ALA A 191 0.62 2.45 25.69
C ALA A 191 0.68 2.03 24.22
N PRO A 192 1.80 2.29 23.50
CA PRO A 192 1.90 1.97 22.08
C PRO A 192 1.75 0.47 21.82
N VAL A 193 0.88 0.11 20.88
CA VAL A 193 0.73 -1.27 20.40
C VAL A 193 1.94 -1.64 19.56
N LYS A 194 2.50 -2.84 19.81
CA LYS A 194 3.70 -3.33 19.15
C LYS A 194 3.35 -4.28 18.02
N ILE A 195 4.00 -4.14 16.87
CA ILE A 195 4.06 -5.17 15.82
C ILE A 195 5.09 -6.20 16.28
N VAL A 196 4.61 -7.37 16.71
CA VAL A 196 5.46 -8.47 17.17
C VAL A 196 6.23 -9.04 15.97
N THR A 197 5.51 -9.35 14.89
CA THR A 197 6.09 -9.77 13.62
C THR A 197 5.26 -9.27 12.44
N ALA A 198 5.93 -9.06 11.29
CA ALA A 198 5.29 -8.83 10.01
C ALA A 198 5.76 -9.88 9.01
N ARG A 199 4.83 -10.64 8.38
CA ARG A 199 5.17 -11.73 7.45
C ARG A 199 4.21 -11.77 6.26
N ARG A 200 4.75 -12.09 5.08
CA ARG A 200 3.89 -12.44 3.95
C ARG A 200 3.11 -13.71 4.28
N LEU A 201 1.86 -13.73 3.91
CA LEU A 201 1.05 -14.94 3.89
C LEU A 201 1.32 -15.71 2.59
N ALA A 202 1.21 -17.04 2.67
CA ALA A 202 1.16 -17.83 1.45
C ALA A 202 -0.06 -17.38 0.62
N PRO A 203 0.01 -17.43 -0.72
CA PRO A 203 -1.20 -17.28 -1.53
C PRO A 203 -2.26 -18.27 -1.00
N SER A 204 -3.45 -17.77 -0.67
CA SER A 204 -4.61 -18.63 -0.43
C SER A 204 -5.06 -19.15 -1.78
N ASP A 205 -5.11 -20.48 -1.91
CA ASP A 205 -5.71 -21.19 -3.04
C ASP A 205 -7.19 -20.83 -3.20
#